data_fbf7d918a6d2daebcc398b1c72dd8ed2
#
_entry.id   fbf7d918a6d2daebcc398b1c72dd8ed2
#
_cell.length_a   1.000
_cell.length_b   1.000
_cell.length_c   1.000
_cell.angle_alpha   90.00
_cell.angle_beta   90.00
_cell.angle_gamma   90.00
#
_symmetry.space_group_name_H-M   'P 1'
#
loop_
_entity.id
_entity.type
_entity.pdbx_description
1 polymer ?
#
loop_
_entity_poly.entity_id
_entity_poly.type
_entity_poly.pdbx_seq_one_letter_code
_entity_poly.pdbx_strand_id
1 'polypeptide(L)'
;ATVIARLLWSDGVGRIAALAAGFGIAEWLRSVVATGFPWNAIGYGAMPIPLMMQSAYVFGTFGVSALAVFVFATPALLGTRKGLAPGMLLAVGLVAGHLGFGAYRLYVAPPLPQMDKPVTVRLVQPAIDQSQKLENTDRVEIFEKHLALTAAPPADGKPRPDVIIWPETSVPFILTENPDALVRIADVLQDGQVLLAGAVRSEVQGAGLAPRYYNSVYMIDDKGQILGASDKVHLTPFGEYVPFEDWLRQLGIEELISLPGGFSPAVSRAVLTLPAGLGLYPLICYEIIFPGEIEPRLGGASAILNITNDAWFGMTPGPYQHFLQARIRAVELGVPVIRDANNGISAVIDPLGRIVDGLALGSEGALDATLSVDNLPISGGWRHNLNFWLVFGCLGLWAFISRMGFIRGKN
;
A
#
# COMPACT_ATOMS: atom_id res chain seq x y z
N ALA A 1 -9.34 0.34 -22.40
CA ALA A 1 -9.82 1.72 -22.30
C ALA A 1 -10.34 2.24 -23.66
N THR A 2 -9.49 2.36 -24.66
CA THR A 2 -9.80 2.99 -25.96
C THR A 2 -10.93 2.28 -26.74
N VAL A 3 -11.02 0.95 -26.71
CA VAL A 3 -12.11 0.18 -27.32
C VAL A 3 -13.46 0.55 -26.69
N ILE A 4 -13.54 0.57 -25.36
CA ILE A 4 -14.75 0.96 -24.60
C ILE A 4 -15.13 2.40 -24.93
N ALA A 5 -14.16 3.32 -24.91
CA ALA A 5 -14.37 4.71 -25.29
C ALA A 5 -14.89 4.85 -26.73
N ARG A 6 -14.40 4.04 -27.66
CA ARG A 6 -14.83 4.05 -29.07
C ARG A 6 -16.28 3.61 -29.25
N LEU A 7 -16.74 2.64 -28.48
CA LEU A 7 -18.14 2.17 -28.52
C LEU A 7 -19.14 3.27 -28.12
N LEU A 8 -18.75 4.11 -27.14
CA LEU A 8 -19.57 5.21 -26.62
C LEU A 8 -19.19 6.58 -27.25
N TRP A 9 -18.38 6.59 -28.32
CA TRP A 9 -17.87 7.81 -28.91
C TRP A 9 -18.96 8.70 -29.49
N SER A 10 -18.95 9.96 -29.14
CA SER A 10 -19.84 11.03 -29.64
C SER A 10 -19.05 12.32 -29.83
N ASP A 11 -19.73 13.38 -30.30
CA ASP A 11 -19.12 14.71 -30.33
C ASP A 11 -19.18 15.44 -28.95
N GLY A 12 -18.32 16.41 -28.76
CA GLY A 12 -18.32 17.26 -27.57
C GLY A 12 -17.87 16.56 -26.29
N VAL A 13 -18.43 16.95 -25.15
CA VAL A 13 -18.05 16.45 -23.81
C VAL A 13 -18.31 14.95 -23.66
N GLY A 14 -19.30 14.41 -24.37
CA GLY A 14 -19.63 12.97 -24.29
C GLY A 14 -18.44 12.06 -24.66
N ARG A 15 -17.58 12.47 -25.61
CA ARG A 15 -16.37 11.68 -25.93
C ARG A 15 -15.34 11.70 -24.81
N ILE A 16 -15.24 12.81 -24.04
CA ILE A 16 -14.35 12.91 -22.89
C ILE A 16 -14.87 12.00 -21.76
N ALA A 17 -16.19 12.03 -21.51
CA ALA A 17 -16.83 11.14 -20.56
C ALA A 17 -16.65 9.66 -20.95
N ALA A 18 -16.78 9.31 -22.24
CA ALA A 18 -16.52 7.95 -22.74
C ALA A 18 -15.07 7.51 -22.51
N LEU A 19 -14.11 8.40 -22.74
CA LEU A 19 -12.69 8.13 -22.49
C LEU A 19 -12.42 7.93 -21.01
N ALA A 20 -12.93 8.82 -20.15
CA ALA A 20 -12.78 8.74 -18.70
C ALA A 20 -13.39 7.45 -18.12
N ALA A 21 -14.60 7.07 -18.55
CA ALA A 21 -15.23 5.82 -18.18
C ALA A 21 -14.42 4.61 -18.66
N GLY A 22 -13.92 4.66 -19.92
CA GLY A 22 -13.11 3.60 -20.49
C GLY A 22 -11.78 3.39 -19.75
N PHE A 23 -11.13 4.46 -19.30
CA PHE A 23 -9.93 4.36 -18.47
C PHE A 23 -10.26 3.92 -17.04
N GLY A 24 -11.30 4.47 -16.41
CA GLY A 24 -11.71 4.08 -15.06
C GLY A 24 -11.96 2.58 -14.94
N ILE A 25 -12.72 1.98 -15.87
CA ILE A 25 -12.96 0.54 -15.87
C ILE A 25 -11.69 -0.27 -16.20
N ALA A 26 -10.83 0.23 -17.10
CA ALA A 26 -9.58 -0.46 -17.41
C ALA A 26 -8.59 -0.47 -16.26
N GLU A 27 -8.50 0.63 -15.49
CA GLU A 27 -7.70 0.71 -14.27
C GLU A 27 -8.21 -0.28 -13.20
N TRP A 28 -9.53 -0.32 -13.01
CA TRP A 28 -10.14 -1.28 -12.09
C TRP A 28 -9.91 -2.73 -12.55
N LEU A 29 -10.14 -3.05 -13.82
CA LEU A 29 -9.87 -4.38 -14.37
C LEU A 29 -8.40 -4.78 -14.19
N ARG A 30 -7.47 -3.86 -14.41
CA ARG A 30 -6.04 -4.10 -14.22
C ARG A 30 -5.69 -4.43 -12.76
N SER A 31 -6.47 -3.98 -11.80
CA SER A 31 -6.24 -4.29 -10.38
C SER A 31 -6.72 -5.69 -9.96
N VAL A 32 -7.55 -6.37 -10.78
CA VAL A 32 -8.16 -7.65 -10.42
C VAL A 32 -7.91 -8.77 -11.42
N VAL A 33 -7.54 -8.46 -12.67
CA VAL A 33 -7.31 -9.46 -13.70
C VAL A 33 -5.87 -9.96 -13.65
N ALA A 34 -5.66 -11.28 -13.80
CA ALA A 34 -4.35 -11.94 -13.81
C ALA A 34 -3.48 -11.55 -12.60
N THR A 35 -4.04 -11.71 -11.39
CA THR A 35 -3.47 -11.34 -10.09
C THR A 35 -3.45 -9.84 -9.78
N GLY A 36 -3.69 -8.98 -10.75
CA GLY A 36 -3.74 -7.54 -10.58
C GLY A 36 -2.37 -6.86 -10.56
N PHE A 37 -2.30 -5.63 -11.12
CA PHE A 37 -1.12 -4.77 -11.03
C PHE A 37 -1.50 -3.28 -11.08
N PRO A 38 -2.08 -2.70 -10.01
CA PRO A 38 -2.49 -1.30 -9.98
C PRO A 38 -1.34 -0.31 -9.66
N TRP A 39 -0.08 -0.65 -9.94
CA TRP A 39 1.10 0.11 -9.55
C TRP A 39 1.08 1.58 -9.97
N ASN A 40 0.74 1.87 -11.22
CA ASN A 40 0.81 3.19 -11.80
C ASN A 40 -0.56 3.70 -12.27
N ALA A 41 -1.58 3.64 -11.39
CA ALA A 41 -2.88 4.20 -11.69
C ALA A 41 -2.77 5.70 -12.02
N ILE A 42 -3.51 6.15 -13.04
CA ILE A 42 -3.48 7.53 -13.54
C ILE A 42 -3.79 8.54 -12.43
N GLY A 43 -4.67 8.18 -11.50
CA GLY A 43 -5.04 9.02 -10.35
C GLY A 43 -3.87 9.41 -9.46
N TYR A 44 -2.80 8.62 -9.40
CA TYR A 44 -1.61 8.99 -8.62
C TYR A 44 -0.95 10.26 -9.13
N GLY A 45 -0.98 10.52 -10.44
CA GLY A 45 -0.51 11.77 -11.03
C GLY A 45 -1.33 13.01 -10.64
N ALA A 46 -2.58 12.80 -10.19
CA ALA A 46 -3.43 13.86 -9.65
C ALA A 46 -3.33 14.01 -8.12
N MET A 47 -2.53 13.18 -7.43
CA MET A 47 -2.44 13.11 -5.97
C MET A 47 -1.00 13.16 -5.43
N PRO A 48 -0.10 14.03 -5.94
CA PRO A 48 1.32 14.01 -5.58
C PRO A 48 1.61 14.56 -4.17
N ILE A 49 0.73 15.38 -3.61
CA ILE A 49 0.92 16.07 -2.31
C ILE A 49 -0.33 15.93 -1.44
N PRO A 50 -0.23 16.07 -0.10
CA PRO A 50 -1.37 15.89 0.82
C PRO A 50 -2.62 16.69 0.43
N LEU A 51 -2.45 17.92 -0.04
CA LEU A 51 -3.56 18.76 -0.51
C LEU A 51 -4.39 18.06 -1.60
N MET A 52 -3.73 17.38 -2.51
CA MET A 52 -4.35 16.72 -3.66
C MET A 52 -4.74 15.26 -3.38
N MET A 53 -4.24 14.65 -2.31
CA MET A 53 -4.60 13.26 -1.94
C MET A 53 -6.02 13.15 -1.37
N GLN A 54 -6.58 14.25 -0.82
CA GLN A 54 -7.80 14.19 -0.01
C GLN A 54 -9.03 13.65 -0.75
N SER A 55 -9.10 13.82 -2.06
CA SER A 55 -10.19 13.28 -2.87
C SER A 55 -10.24 11.76 -2.89
N ALA A 56 -9.12 11.06 -2.59
CA ALA A 56 -9.09 9.62 -2.46
C ALA A 56 -9.99 9.11 -1.32
N TYR A 57 -10.15 9.90 -0.24
CA TYR A 57 -11.06 9.58 0.86
C TYR A 57 -12.52 9.43 0.41
N VAL A 58 -12.93 10.15 -0.63
CA VAL A 58 -14.31 10.14 -1.15
C VAL A 58 -14.46 9.18 -2.34
N PHE A 59 -13.56 9.27 -3.30
CA PHE A 59 -13.70 8.59 -4.59
C PHE A 59 -12.82 7.36 -4.76
N GLY A 60 -11.88 7.13 -3.83
CA GLY A 60 -10.85 6.11 -3.99
C GLY A 60 -9.89 6.40 -5.15
N THR A 61 -8.86 5.61 -5.26
CA THR A 61 -7.83 5.75 -6.32
C THR A 61 -8.43 5.67 -7.71
N PHE A 62 -9.34 4.73 -7.97
CA PHE A 62 -9.91 4.52 -9.31
C PHE A 62 -10.94 5.60 -9.69
N GLY A 63 -11.70 6.11 -8.71
CA GLY A 63 -12.60 7.24 -8.94
C GLY A 63 -11.83 8.51 -9.30
N VAL A 64 -10.75 8.80 -8.56
CA VAL A 64 -9.85 9.91 -8.88
C VAL A 64 -9.18 9.70 -10.24
N SER A 65 -8.79 8.47 -10.61
CA SER A 65 -8.24 8.16 -11.94
C SER A 65 -9.22 8.52 -13.07
N ALA A 66 -10.48 8.13 -12.94
CA ALA A 66 -11.51 8.46 -13.94
C ALA A 66 -11.73 9.97 -14.06
N LEU A 67 -11.83 10.68 -12.93
CA LEU A 67 -11.98 12.15 -12.91
C LEU A 67 -10.74 12.86 -13.47
N ALA A 68 -9.55 12.38 -13.17
CA ALA A 68 -8.29 12.91 -13.71
C ALA A 68 -8.23 12.77 -15.24
N VAL A 69 -8.61 11.60 -15.78
CA VAL A 69 -8.69 11.42 -17.23
C VAL A 69 -9.69 12.40 -17.85
N PHE A 70 -10.86 12.60 -17.22
CA PHE A 70 -11.83 13.58 -17.69
C PHE A 70 -11.21 14.99 -17.77
N VAL A 71 -10.59 15.44 -16.71
CA VAL A 71 -9.98 16.78 -16.62
C VAL A 71 -8.85 16.93 -17.65
N PHE A 72 -7.89 16.00 -17.67
CA PHE A 72 -6.71 16.10 -18.53
C PHE A 72 -7.02 15.90 -20.02
N ALA A 73 -8.09 15.19 -20.37
CA ALA A 73 -8.52 15.04 -21.76
C ALA A 73 -9.42 16.16 -22.26
N THR A 74 -10.00 16.98 -21.36
CA THR A 74 -10.90 18.10 -21.74
C THR A 74 -10.29 19.09 -22.74
N PRO A 75 -8.98 19.47 -22.67
CA PRO A 75 -8.37 20.34 -23.68
C PRO A 75 -8.46 19.84 -25.11
N ALA A 76 -8.65 18.52 -25.33
CA ALA A 76 -8.87 17.99 -26.69
C ALA A 76 -10.16 18.51 -27.37
N LEU A 77 -11.07 19.13 -26.61
CA LEU A 77 -12.25 19.82 -27.15
C LEU A 77 -11.89 21.08 -27.95
N LEU A 78 -10.71 21.68 -27.75
CA LEU A 78 -10.23 22.82 -28.53
C LEU A 78 -10.18 22.52 -30.03
N GLY A 79 -9.83 21.30 -30.41
CA GLY A 79 -9.74 20.88 -31.80
C GLY A 79 -11.07 20.89 -32.57
N THR A 80 -12.21 20.72 -31.89
CA THR A 80 -13.54 20.68 -32.54
C THR A 80 -14.46 21.80 -32.08
N ARG A 81 -14.12 22.49 -30.99
CA ARG A 81 -14.91 23.50 -30.28
C ARG A 81 -16.32 23.06 -29.83
N LYS A 82 -16.74 21.82 -30.17
CA LYS A 82 -18.04 21.26 -29.75
C LYS A 82 -17.99 20.94 -28.25
N GLY A 83 -18.85 21.56 -27.48
CA GLY A 83 -18.93 21.39 -26.01
C GLY A 83 -17.72 21.95 -25.25
N LEU A 84 -16.91 22.82 -25.88
CA LEU A 84 -15.70 23.38 -25.24
C LEU A 84 -16.02 24.11 -23.94
N ALA A 85 -16.94 25.09 -23.97
CA ALA A 85 -17.26 25.89 -22.79
C ALA A 85 -17.80 25.04 -21.62
N PRO A 86 -18.83 24.19 -21.79
CA PRO A 86 -19.29 23.36 -20.67
C PRO A 86 -18.24 22.33 -20.23
N GLY A 87 -17.44 21.78 -21.14
CA GLY A 87 -16.37 20.85 -20.78
C GLY A 87 -15.29 21.52 -19.92
N MET A 88 -14.81 22.70 -20.36
CA MET A 88 -13.81 23.45 -19.60
C MET A 88 -14.35 23.93 -18.25
N LEU A 89 -15.61 24.41 -18.20
CA LEU A 89 -16.23 24.85 -16.93
C LEU A 89 -16.29 23.68 -15.94
N LEU A 90 -16.69 22.50 -16.40
CA LEU A 90 -16.74 21.29 -15.54
C LEU A 90 -15.34 20.87 -15.11
N ALA A 91 -14.35 20.85 -16.01
CA ALA A 91 -12.97 20.48 -15.67
C ALA A 91 -12.39 21.46 -14.63
N VAL A 92 -12.58 22.75 -14.81
CA VAL A 92 -12.15 23.78 -13.82
C VAL A 92 -12.89 23.58 -12.50
N GLY A 93 -14.20 23.32 -12.52
CA GLY A 93 -14.99 23.02 -11.33
C GLY A 93 -14.50 21.79 -10.57
N LEU A 94 -14.14 20.71 -11.31
CA LEU A 94 -13.56 19.51 -10.71
C LEU A 94 -12.20 19.77 -10.06
N VAL A 95 -11.32 20.52 -10.74
CA VAL A 95 -10.01 20.93 -10.16
C VAL A 95 -10.21 21.81 -8.93
N ALA A 96 -11.08 22.81 -9.02
CA ALA A 96 -11.38 23.68 -7.88
C ALA A 96 -11.97 22.90 -6.70
N GLY A 97 -12.90 21.95 -6.97
CA GLY A 97 -13.45 21.06 -5.95
C GLY A 97 -12.40 20.14 -5.34
N HIS A 98 -11.50 19.58 -6.15
CA HIS A 98 -10.40 18.74 -5.70
C HIS A 98 -9.45 19.48 -4.76
N LEU A 99 -8.99 20.67 -5.14
CA LEU A 99 -8.11 21.49 -4.31
C LEU A 99 -8.85 22.10 -3.11
N GLY A 100 -10.09 22.56 -3.30
CA GLY A 100 -10.91 23.15 -2.24
C GLY A 100 -11.27 22.12 -1.16
N PHE A 101 -11.61 20.88 -1.55
CA PHE A 101 -11.86 19.80 -0.61
C PHE A 101 -10.59 19.44 0.17
N GLY A 102 -9.44 19.39 -0.52
CA GLY A 102 -8.17 19.16 0.15
C GLY A 102 -7.83 20.26 1.15
N ALA A 103 -8.00 21.53 0.76
CA ALA A 103 -7.78 22.66 1.66
C ALA A 103 -8.74 22.60 2.87
N TYR A 104 -10.02 22.31 2.64
CA TYR A 104 -10.99 22.12 3.72
C TYR A 104 -10.52 21.06 4.72
N ARG A 105 -10.15 19.86 4.24
CA ARG A 105 -9.73 18.75 5.11
C ARG A 105 -8.45 19.03 5.90
N LEU A 106 -7.51 19.74 5.29
CA LEU A 106 -6.20 20.02 5.92
C LEU A 106 -6.21 21.20 6.88
N TYR A 107 -7.04 22.21 6.65
CA TYR A 107 -6.93 23.50 7.35
C TYR A 107 -8.22 23.96 8.05
N VAL A 108 -9.39 23.44 7.68
CA VAL A 108 -10.70 23.91 8.17
C VAL A 108 -11.43 22.82 8.96
N ALA A 109 -11.34 21.56 8.53
CA ALA A 109 -11.98 20.44 9.21
C ALA A 109 -11.47 20.30 10.66
N PRO A 110 -12.26 19.69 11.57
CA PRO A 110 -11.82 19.43 12.93
C PRO A 110 -10.47 18.68 12.94
N PRO A 111 -9.62 18.92 13.97
CA PRO A 111 -8.38 18.20 14.11
C PRO A 111 -8.62 16.69 14.17
N LEU A 112 -7.60 15.92 13.77
CA LEU A 112 -7.66 14.45 13.85
C LEU A 112 -7.94 14.02 15.30
N PRO A 113 -8.78 12.98 15.50
CA PRO A 113 -8.95 12.37 16.81
C PRO A 113 -7.59 11.98 17.38
N GLN A 114 -7.43 12.13 18.68
CA GLN A 114 -6.22 11.73 19.38
C GLN A 114 -6.45 10.40 20.06
N MET A 115 -5.44 9.54 20.04
CA MET A 115 -5.46 8.28 20.78
C MET A 115 -5.41 8.54 22.29
N ASP A 116 -6.17 7.79 23.08
CA ASP A 116 -6.11 7.85 24.54
C ASP A 116 -4.72 7.47 25.07
N LYS A 117 -4.07 6.53 24.40
CA LYS A 117 -2.72 6.07 24.70
C LYS A 117 -1.88 6.10 23.42
N PRO A 118 -1.09 7.16 23.20
CA PRO A 118 -0.13 7.20 22.12
C PRO A 118 0.87 6.04 22.22
N VAL A 119 1.28 5.51 21.07
CA VAL A 119 2.25 4.40 20.98
C VAL A 119 3.50 4.92 20.27
N THR A 120 4.65 4.73 20.90
CA THR A 120 5.94 5.06 20.29
C THR A 120 6.50 3.85 19.57
N VAL A 121 6.75 4.00 18.27
CA VAL A 121 7.30 2.95 17.41
C VAL A 121 8.73 3.29 17.02
N ARG A 122 9.59 2.29 16.97
CA ARG A 122 10.93 2.36 16.36
C ARG A 122 10.90 1.68 15.02
N LEU A 123 11.16 2.40 13.95
CA LEU A 123 11.36 1.87 12.60
C LEU A 123 12.84 1.58 12.40
N VAL A 124 13.17 0.34 12.05
CA VAL A 124 14.55 -0.10 11.86
C VAL A 124 14.85 -0.24 10.36
N GLN A 125 15.57 0.73 9.80
CA GLN A 125 15.98 0.73 8.39
C GLN A 125 17.47 0.38 8.27
N PRO A 126 17.81 -0.90 8.00
CA PRO A 126 19.21 -1.33 7.98
C PRO A 126 19.93 -1.04 6.66
N ALA A 127 19.22 -0.61 5.63
CA ALA A 127 19.72 -0.28 4.30
C ALA A 127 20.59 -1.40 3.66
N ILE A 128 20.14 -2.66 3.80
CA ILE A 128 20.84 -3.84 3.26
C ILE A 128 20.53 -3.97 1.77
N ASP A 129 21.58 -4.11 0.95
CA ASP A 129 21.44 -4.32 -0.48
C ASP A 129 20.82 -5.69 -0.79
N GLN A 130 20.04 -5.73 -1.90
CA GLN A 130 19.38 -6.97 -2.30
C GLN A 130 20.37 -8.10 -2.65
N SER A 131 21.54 -7.80 -3.21
CA SER A 131 22.58 -8.77 -3.48
C SER A 131 23.06 -9.47 -2.21
N GLN A 132 23.30 -8.74 -1.12
CA GLN A 132 23.73 -9.31 0.16
C GLN A 132 22.68 -10.29 0.73
N LYS A 133 21.39 -9.98 0.57
CA LYS A 133 20.30 -10.89 0.99
C LYS A 133 20.25 -12.17 0.17
N LEU A 134 20.58 -12.11 -1.13
CA LEU A 134 20.52 -13.27 -2.04
C LEU A 134 21.73 -14.19 -1.89
N GLU A 135 22.92 -13.65 -1.62
CA GLU A 135 24.15 -14.43 -1.56
C GLU A 135 24.28 -15.31 -0.30
N ASN A 136 23.41 -15.16 0.67
CA ASN A 136 23.38 -15.94 1.92
C ASN A 136 24.69 -15.95 2.74
N THR A 137 25.64 -15.10 2.41
CA THR A 137 26.99 -15.09 3.02
C THR A 137 27.02 -14.34 4.35
N ASP A 138 26.17 -13.33 4.50
CA ASP A 138 26.25 -12.36 5.60
C ASP A 138 25.07 -12.44 6.57
N ARG A 139 24.44 -13.62 6.71
CA ARG A 139 23.23 -13.82 7.54
C ARG A 139 23.39 -13.34 8.98
N VAL A 140 24.54 -13.65 9.58
CA VAL A 140 24.81 -13.24 10.96
C VAL A 140 24.96 -11.73 11.04
N GLU A 141 25.73 -11.12 10.13
CA GLU A 141 25.94 -9.67 10.09
C GLU A 141 24.63 -8.92 9.87
N ILE A 142 23.78 -9.39 8.97
CA ILE A 142 22.44 -8.83 8.73
C ILE A 142 21.60 -8.86 10.02
N PHE A 143 21.60 -9.97 10.73
CA PHE A 143 20.86 -10.12 11.99
C PHE A 143 21.42 -9.22 13.08
N GLU A 144 22.76 -9.18 13.26
CA GLU A 144 23.45 -8.30 14.20
C GLU A 144 23.13 -6.83 13.97
N LYS A 145 23.09 -6.41 12.70
CA LYS A 145 22.74 -5.05 12.34
C LYS A 145 21.34 -4.65 12.80
N HIS A 146 20.36 -5.54 12.65
CA HIS A 146 19.00 -5.31 13.16
C HIS A 146 18.99 -5.21 14.70
N LEU A 147 19.71 -6.10 15.38
CA LEU A 147 19.83 -6.06 16.85
C LEU A 147 20.51 -4.77 17.33
N ALA A 148 21.59 -4.34 16.67
CA ALA A 148 22.29 -3.10 17.01
C ALA A 148 21.39 -1.86 16.85
N LEU A 149 20.64 -1.76 15.76
CA LEU A 149 19.69 -0.66 15.54
C LEU A 149 18.51 -0.71 16.53
N THR A 150 18.10 -1.91 16.93
CA THR A 150 17.08 -2.10 17.97
C THR A 150 17.54 -1.61 19.32
N ALA A 151 18.77 -1.94 19.71
CA ALA A 151 19.37 -1.57 21.00
C ALA A 151 19.84 -0.11 21.07
N ALA A 152 19.86 0.62 19.94
CA ALA A 152 20.28 2.01 19.91
C ALA A 152 19.46 2.86 20.91
N PRO A 153 20.10 3.80 21.65
CA PRO A 153 19.36 4.69 22.54
C PRO A 153 18.34 5.52 21.74
N PRO A 154 17.20 5.90 22.35
CA PRO A 154 16.28 6.84 21.72
C PRO A 154 17.00 8.15 21.38
N ALA A 155 16.58 8.80 20.30
CA ALA A 155 17.09 10.13 19.96
C ALA A 155 16.76 11.13 21.09
N ASP A 156 17.60 12.16 21.24
CA ASP A 156 17.47 13.16 22.30
C ASP A 156 16.05 13.74 22.36
N GLY A 157 15.45 13.66 23.54
CA GLY A 157 14.09 14.16 23.78
C GLY A 157 12.96 13.28 23.27
N LYS A 158 13.26 12.12 22.65
CA LYS A 158 12.23 11.16 22.22
C LYS A 158 11.93 10.16 23.38
N PRO A 159 10.66 9.74 23.51
CA PRO A 159 10.32 8.68 24.47
C PRO A 159 10.91 7.34 24.02
N ARG A 160 11.06 6.44 24.97
CA ARG A 160 11.41 5.05 24.71
C ARG A 160 10.34 4.41 23.80
N PRO A 161 10.73 3.69 22.73
CA PRO A 161 9.77 2.98 21.90
C PRO A 161 9.07 1.85 22.68
N ASP A 162 7.77 1.71 22.44
CA ASP A 162 6.95 0.60 22.94
C ASP A 162 7.03 -0.61 21.99
N VAL A 163 7.17 -0.32 20.70
CA VAL A 163 7.17 -1.29 19.61
C VAL A 163 8.35 -1.05 18.70
N ILE A 164 9.10 -2.10 18.42
CA ILE A 164 10.18 -2.11 17.43
C ILE A 164 9.64 -2.80 16.16
N ILE A 165 9.95 -2.27 15.00
CA ILE A 165 9.50 -2.81 13.72
C ILE A 165 10.72 -3.07 12.85
N TRP A 166 10.84 -4.30 12.37
CA TRP A 166 11.82 -4.72 11.38
C TRP A 166 11.14 -4.91 10.02
N PRO A 167 11.82 -4.57 8.92
CA PRO A 167 11.24 -4.63 7.59
C PRO A 167 10.97 -6.06 7.12
N GLU A 168 10.42 -6.18 5.91
CA GLU A 168 10.14 -7.46 5.25
C GLU A 168 11.38 -8.33 5.12
N THR A 169 11.24 -9.63 5.45
CA THR A 169 12.34 -10.64 5.38
C THR A 169 13.63 -10.14 6.02
N SER A 170 13.52 -9.51 7.18
CA SER A 170 14.65 -9.00 7.96
C SER A 170 15.44 -10.09 8.67
N VAL A 171 14.75 -11.17 9.05
CA VAL A 171 15.38 -12.34 9.67
C VAL A 171 15.85 -13.30 8.57
N PRO A 172 17.16 -13.54 8.43
CA PRO A 172 17.73 -14.29 7.31
C PRO A 172 17.70 -15.83 7.49
N PHE A 173 16.85 -16.32 8.39
CA PHE A 173 16.65 -17.75 8.69
C PHE A 173 15.22 -17.99 9.21
N ILE A 174 14.81 -19.24 9.29
CA ILE A 174 13.51 -19.60 9.86
C ILE A 174 13.58 -19.47 11.38
N LEU A 175 12.86 -18.50 11.91
CA LEU A 175 12.95 -18.06 13.30
C LEU A 175 12.60 -19.20 14.28
N THR A 176 11.56 -20.00 13.97
CA THR A 176 11.10 -21.12 14.78
C THR A 176 12.08 -22.31 14.83
N GLU A 177 13.04 -22.35 13.92
CA GLU A 177 14.09 -23.35 13.87
C GLU A 177 15.40 -22.86 14.54
N ASN A 178 15.44 -21.61 14.98
CA ASN A 178 16.61 -20.95 15.56
C ASN A 178 16.30 -20.30 16.93
N PRO A 179 16.11 -21.10 18.00
CA PRO A 179 15.74 -20.59 19.31
C PRO A 179 16.78 -19.61 19.90
N ASP A 180 18.05 -19.77 19.57
CA ASP A 180 19.12 -18.84 20.00
C ASP A 180 18.88 -17.43 19.45
N ALA A 181 18.27 -17.28 18.28
CA ALA A 181 17.92 -15.98 17.75
C ALA A 181 16.81 -15.30 18.56
N LEU A 182 15.83 -16.07 19.04
CA LEU A 182 14.78 -15.52 19.93
C LEU A 182 15.36 -15.07 21.27
N VAL A 183 16.33 -15.80 21.82
CA VAL A 183 17.06 -15.37 23.04
C VAL A 183 17.78 -14.06 22.75
N ARG A 184 18.49 -13.93 21.65
CA ARG A 184 19.20 -12.70 21.27
C ARG A 184 18.29 -11.50 21.03
N ILE A 185 17.09 -11.75 20.50
CA ILE A 185 16.04 -10.71 20.37
C ILE A 185 15.60 -10.28 21.77
N ALA A 186 15.34 -11.22 22.68
CA ALA A 186 14.97 -10.91 24.05
C ALA A 186 16.04 -10.10 24.80
N ASP A 187 17.33 -10.41 24.58
CA ASP A 187 18.44 -9.72 25.22
C ASP A 187 18.54 -8.22 24.87
N VAL A 188 18.02 -7.82 23.71
CA VAL A 188 18.04 -6.41 23.26
C VAL A 188 16.73 -5.67 23.51
N LEU A 189 15.62 -6.38 23.68
CA LEU A 189 14.33 -5.79 24.04
C LEU A 189 14.32 -5.42 25.54
N GLN A 190 13.68 -4.31 25.85
CA GLN A 190 13.48 -3.88 27.22
C GLN A 190 12.09 -4.31 27.70
N ASP A 191 11.90 -4.36 29.04
CA ASP A 191 10.64 -4.77 29.67
C ASP A 191 9.42 -4.11 29.02
N GLY A 192 8.47 -4.93 28.56
CA GLY A 192 7.21 -4.53 27.93
C GLY A 192 7.33 -4.10 26.47
N GLN A 193 8.51 -4.12 25.86
CA GLN A 193 8.66 -3.89 24.42
C GLN A 193 8.20 -5.11 23.62
N VAL A 194 7.74 -4.84 22.40
CA VAL A 194 7.36 -5.86 21.42
C VAL A 194 8.09 -5.61 20.11
N LEU A 195 8.62 -6.66 19.51
CA LEU A 195 9.20 -6.65 18.17
C LEU A 195 8.17 -7.17 17.17
N LEU A 196 7.98 -6.43 16.08
CA LEU A 196 7.28 -6.87 14.86
C LEU A 196 8.33 -7.11 13.79
N ALA A 197 8.64 -8.39 13.50
CA ALA A 197 9.72 -8.74 12.58
C ALA A 197 9.22 -9.42 11.31
N GLY A 198 9.62 -8.91 10.14
CA GLY A 198 9.42 -9.59 8.88
C GLY A 198 10.33 -10.82 8.77
N ALA A 199 9.77 -12.00 8.59
CA ALA A 199 10.52 -13.25 8.49
C ALA A 199 9.80 -14.29 7.65
N VAL A 200 10.53 -15.32 7.22
CA VAL A 200 9.95 -16.49 6.58
C VAL A 200 9.40 -17.43 7.64
N ARG A 201 8.14 -17.82 7.51
CA ARG A 201 7.50 -18.85 8.32
C ARG A 201 7.45 -20.17 7.56
N SER A 202 7.84 -21.24 8.21
CA SER A 202 7.73 -22.61 7.70
C SER A 202 6.55 -23.32 8.38
N GLU A 203 5.80 -24.07 7.59
CA GLU A 203 4.70 -24.92 8.06
C GLU A 203 4.92 -26.35 7.59
N VAL A 204 5.14 -27.24 8.54
CA VAL A 204 5.30 -28.67 8.25
C VAL A 204 3.94 -29.23 7.82
N GLN A 205 3.92 -29.83 6.65
CA GLN A 205 2.74 -30.53 6.13
C GLN A 205 2.69 -31.99 6.57
N GLY A 206 2.02 -32.85 6.47
CA GLY A 206 2.09 -34.27 6.88
C GLY A 206 3.34 -35.01 6.35
N ALA A 207 3.55 -36.23 6.82
CA ALA A 207 4.70 -37.04 6.46
C ALA A 207 4.83 -37.23 4.93
N GLY A 208 5.99 -36.89 4.40
CA GLY A 208 6.33 -36.99 2.98
C GLY A 208 5.92 -35.82 2.09
N LEU A 209 5.33 -34.76 2.65
CA LEU A 209 5.04 -33.53 1.92
C LEU A 209 6.11 -32.46 2.21
N ALA A 210 6.45 -31.68 1.20
CA ALA A 210 7.34 -30.53 1.37
C ALA A 210 6.70 -29.48 2.29
N PRO A 211 7.47 -28.77 3.13
CA PRO A 211 6.94 -27.69 3.96
C PRO A 211 6.41 -26.56 3.09
N ARG A 212 5.42 -25.82 3.59
CA ARG A 212 4.98 -24.55 3.02
C ARG A 212 5.75 -23.42 3.65
N TYR A 213 6.08 -22.42 2.83
CA TYR A 213 6.73 -21.21 3.28
C TYR A 213 5.82 -20.02 3.10
N TYR A 214 5.80 -19.12 4.09
CA TYR A 214 5.00 -17.90 4.08
C TYR A 214 5.91 -16.69 4.33
N ASN A 215 5.67 -15.61 3.62
CA ASN A 215 6.24 -14.30 3.95
C ASN A 215 5.39 -13.71 5.08
N SER A 216 5.97 -13.46 6.25
CA SER A 216 5.21 -13.24 7.48
C SER A 216 5.75 -12.06 8.30
N VAL A 217 4.88 -11.50 9.14
CA VAL A 217 5.25 -10.65 10.27
C VAL A 217 5.05 -11.44 11.55
N TYR A 218 6.10 -11.60 12.34
CA TYR A 218 6.02 -12.15 13.69
C TYR A 218 5.89 -11.04 14.72
N MET A 219 5.13 -11.29 15.78
CA MET A 219 5.08 -10.46 16.98
C MET A 219 5.76 -11.23 18.13
N ILE A 220 6.83 -10.65 18.67
CA ILE A 220 7.72 -11.27 19.66
C ILE A 220 7.81 -10.36 20.86
N ASP A 221 7.66 -10.90 22.08
CA ASP A 221 7.77 -10.15 23.31
C ASP A 221 9.24 -10.02 23.81
N ASP A 222 9.41 -9.28 24.90
CA ASP A 222 10.68 -9.07 25.60
C ASP A 222 11.28 -10.33 26.25
N LYS A 223 10.58 -11.45 26.18
CA LYS A 223 11.05 -12.78 26.65
C LYS A 223 11.38 -13.71 25.48
N GLY A 224 11.32 -13.22 24.25
CA GLY A 224 11.53 -14.03 23.05
C GLY A 224 10.37 -14.97 22.73
N GLN A 225 9.18 -14.74 23.32
CA GLN A 225 8.00 -15.55 23.02
C GLN A 225 7.29 -14.98 21.79
N ILE A 226 6.94 -15.85 20.85
CA ILE A 226 6.13 -15.50 19.68
C ILE A 226 4.68 -15.37 20.14
N LEU A 227 4.17 -14.13 20.19
CA LEU A 227 2.80 -13.83 20.59
C LEU A 227 1.80 -14.04 19.44
N GLY A 228 2.27 -13.97 18.20
CA GLY A 228 1.44 -14.14 17.03
C GLY A 228 2.22 -13.92 15.73
N ALA A 229 1.55 -14.21 14.62
CA ALA A 229 2.08 -13.93 13.29
C ALA A 229 0.94 -13.63 12.32
N SER A 230 1.27 -12.93 11.23
CA SER A 230 0.37 -12.71 10.10
C SER A 230 1.12 -12.95 8.80
N ASP A 231 0.55 -13.80 7.95
CA ASP A 231 1.14 -14.21 6.70
C ASP A 231 0.60 -13.34 5.55
N LYS A 232 1.43 -13.13 4.54
CA LYS A 232 1.08 -12.42 3.32
C LYS A 232 -0.02 -13.13 2.55
N VAL A 233 -1.03 -12.39 2.13
CA VAL A 233 -2.19 -12.92 1.40
C VAL A 233 -2.01 -12.77 -0.10
N HIS A 234 -1.58 -11.58 -0.54
CA HIS A 234 -1.38 -11.30 -1.97
C HIS A 234 0.11 -11.36 -2.32
N LEU A 235 0.50 -12.45 -2.96
CA LEU A 235 1.89 -12.69 -3.34
C LEU A 235 2.29 -11.89 -4.57
N THR A 236 3.57 -11.53 -4.63
CA THR A 236 4.17 -10.82 -5.77
C THR A 236 4.46 -11.81 -6.91
N PRO A 237 3.82 -11.66 -8.08
CA PRO A 237 4.08 -12.52 -9.23
C PRO A 237 5.54 -12.43 -9.67
N PHE A 238 6.14 -13.56 -10.05
CA PHE A 238 7.55 -13.73 -10.46
C PHE A 238 8.60 -13.37 -9.40
N GLY A 239 8.19 -12.90 -8.23
CA GLY A 239 9.07 -12.68 -7.07
C GLY A 239 8.87 -13.71 -5.97
N GLU A 240 7.62 -14.08 -5.69
CA GLU A 240 7.25 -14.99 -4.62
C GLU A 240 6.59 -16.27 -5.11
N TYR A 241 6.02 -16.27 -6.30
CA TYR A 241 5.48 -17.44 -6.99
C TYR A 241 5.54 -17.24 -8.51
N VAL A 242 5.50 -18.33 -9.27
CA VAL A 242 5.48 -18.29 -10.73
C VAL A 242 4.03 -18.47 -11.21
N PRO A 243 3.40 -17.43 -11.78
CA PRO A 243 2.11 -17.59 -12.43
C PRO A 243 2.21 -18.60 -13.60
N PHE A 244 1.25 -19.52 -13.70
CA PHE A 244 1.23 -20.55 -14.76
C PHE A 244 2.48 -21.45 -14.79
N GLU A 245 3.05 -21.77 -13.63
CA GLU A 245 4.30 -22.53 -13.48
C GLU A 245 4.32 -23.81 -14.31
N ASP A 246 3.27 -24.62 -14.26
CA ASP A 246 3.19 -25.88 -15.02
C ASP A 246 3.31 -25.67 -16.54
N TRP A 247 2.74 -24.57 -17.05
CA TRP A 247 2.82 -24.23 -18.47
C TRP A 247 4.21 -23.70 -18.83
N LEU A 248 4.82 -22.89 -17.98
CA LEU A 248 6.19 -22.37 -18.19
C LEU A 248 7.24 -23.48 -18.13
N ARG A 249 7.08 -24.45 -17.23
CA ARG A 249 7.93 -25.65 -17.18
C ARG A 249 7.85 -26.48 -18.47
N GLN A 250 6.65 -26.62 -19.05
CA GLN A 250 6.51 -27.29 -20.36
C GLN A 250 7.24 -26.56 -21.49
N LEU A 251 7.50 -25.27 -21.36
CA LEU A 251 8.29 -24.46 -22.30
C LEU A 251 9.80 -24.47 -21.99
N GLY A 252 10.24 -25.29 -20.98
CA GLY A 252 11.65 -25.39 -20.59
C GLY A 252 12.13 -24.23 -19.72
N ILE A 253 11.23 -23.44 -19.14
CA ILE A 253 11.57 -22.38 -18.20
C ILE A 253 11.51 -22.96 -16.79
N GLU A 254 12.67 -23.30 -16.26
CA GLU A 254 12.86 -23.82 -14.90
C GLU A 254 13.50 -22.73 -14.03
N GLU A 255 13.15 -22.68 -12.74
CA GLU A 255 13.77 -21.82 -11.72
C GLU A 255 13.72 -20.30 -11.99
N LEU A 256 12.54 -19.71 -11.82
CA LEU A 256 12.40 -18.25 -11.80
C LEU A 256 12.44 -17.65 -10.38
N ILE A 257 12.45 -18.49 -9.33
CA ILE A 257 12.37 -18.07 -7.92
C ILE A 257 13.42 -18.84 -7.10
N SER A 258 14.06 -18.13 -6.16
CA SER A 258 15.14 -18.67 -5.30
C SER A 258 14.66 -19.71 -4.26
N LEU A 259 13.35 -19.79 -3.98
CA LEU A 259 12.76 -20.75 -3.03
C LEU A 259 12.08 -21.86 -3.83
N PRO A 260 12.48 -23.13 -3.65
CA PRO A 260 11.81 -24.26 -4.29
C PRO A 260 10.31 -24.27 -3.95
N GLY A 261 9.43 -24.15 -4.96
CA GLY A 261 7.98 -24.09 -4.79
C GLY A 261 7.41 -22.72 -4.42
N GLY A 262 8.25 -21.69 -4.24
CA GLY A 262 7.82 -20.34 -3.91
C GLY A 262 7.18 -20.18 -2.53
N PHE A 263 6.58 -19.02 -2.27
CA PHE A 263 5.76 -18.77 -1.08
C PHE A 263 4.32 -19.23 -1.30
N SER A 264 3.64 -19.59 -0.21
CA SER A 264 2.23 -19.90 -0.18
C SER A 264 1.43 -18.66 0.29
N PRO A 265 0.29 -18.33 -0.35
CA PRO A 265 -0.55 -17.25 0.12
C PRO A 265 -1.35 -17.71 1.35
N ALA A 266 -1.56 -16.79 2.30
CA ALA A 266 -2.52 -17.01 3.38
C ALA A 266 -3.95 -16.82 2.88
N VAL A 267 -4.90 -17.45 3.57
CA VAL A 267 -6.34 -17.28 3.27
C VAL A 267 -6.87 -15.94 3.77
N SER A 268 -6.34 -15.45 4.90
CA SER A 268 -6.74 -14.19 5.52
C SER A 268 -5.59 -13.57 6.30
N ARG A 269 -5.66 -12.26 6.55
CA ARG A 269 -4.71 -11.54 7.41
C ARG A 269 -5.13 -11.64 8.86
N ALA A 270 -4.19 -11.93 9.74
CA ALA A 270 -4.40 -11.81 11.17
C ALA A 270 -4.05 -10.39 11.62
N VAL A 271 -4.97 -9.72 12.33
CA VAL A 271 -4.67 -8.45 13.00
C VAL A 271 -3.71 -8.72 14.14
N LEU A 272 -2.62 -7.98 14.20
CA LEU A 272 -1.64 -8.07 15.29
C LEU A 272 -2.04 -7.05 16.37
N THR A 273 -2.56 -7.54 17.49
CA THR A 273 -2.96 -6.67 18.60
C THR A 273 -1.82 -6.56 19.60
N LEU A 274 -1.28 -5.35 19.73
CA LEU A 274 -0.23 -5.05 20.69
C LEU A 274 -0.72 -5.20 22.14
N PRO A 275 0.14 -5.47 23.13
CA PRO A 275 -0.23 -5.55 24.53
C PRO A 275 -0.95 -4.29 25.04
N ALA A 276 -0.64 -3.12 24.47
CA ALA A 276 -1.32 -1.85 24.78
C ALA A 276 -2.74 -1.74 24.20
N GLY A 277 -3.21 -2.74 23.44
CA GLY A 277 -4.54 -2.78 22.85
C GLY A 277 -4.65 -2.20 21.44
N LEU A 278 -3.59 -1.66 20.86
CA LEU A 278 -3.59 -1.17 19.49
C LEU A 278 -3.56 -2.35 18.50
N GLY A 279 -4.58 -2.46 17.66
CA GLY A 279 -4.63 -3.41 16.56
C GLY A 279 -3.93 -2.88 15.32
N LEU A 280 -3.03 -3.67 14.73
CA LEU A 280 -2.32 -3.37 13.51
C LEU A 280 -2.78 -4.30 12.39
N TYR A 281 -3.15 -3.74 11.24
CA TYR A 281 -3.51 -4.49 10.02
C TYR A 281 -2.26 -4.63 9.14
N PRO A 282 -1.65 -5.80 9.06
CA PRO A 282 -0.41 -5.98 8.33
C PRO A 282 -0.65 -6.05 6.82
N LEU A 283 0.14 -5.28 6.08
CA LEU A 283 0.28 -5.33 4.62
C LEU A 283 1.76 -5.49 4.30
N ILE A 284 2.13 -6.64 3.77
CA ILE A 284 3.53 -6.94 3.47
C ILE A 284 3.85 -6.48 2.05
N CYS A 285 4.75 -5.49 1.95
CA CYS A 285 5.34 -4.99 0.70
C CYS A 285 4.27 -4.60 -0.34
N TYR A 286 4.21 -5.36 -1.42
CA TYR A 286 3.34 -5.22 -2.58
C TYR A 286 1.84 -5.07 -2.25
N GLU A 287 1.37 -5.62 -1.14
CA GLU A 287 -0.05 -5.59 -0.75
C GLU A 287 -0.62 -4.19 -0.58
N ILE A 288 0.20 -3.19 -0.22
CA ILE A 288 -0.23 -1.80 -0.02
C ILE A 288 -0.73 -1.14 -1.32
N ILE A 289 -0.34 -1.66 -2.49
CA ILE A 289 -0.73 -1.07 -3.77
C ILE A 289 -2.17 -1.34 -4.16
N PHE A 290 -2.85 -2.32 -3.53
CA PHE A 290 -4.19 -2.79 -3.89
C PHE A 290 -5.29 -2.05 -3.11
N PRO A 291 -5.99 -1.05 -3.73
CA PRO A 291 -7.06 -0.32 -3.04
C PRO A 291 -8.25 -1.19 -2.64
N GLY A 292 -8.55 -2.21 -3.45
CA GLY A 292 -9.77 -3.03 -3.32
C GLY A 292 -9.64 -4.25 -2.41
N GLU A 293 -8.42 -4.60 -1.99
CA GLU A 293 -8.16 -5.84 -1.23
C GLU A 293 -8.04 -5.63 0.28
N ILE A 294 -8.07 -4.40 0.73
CA ILE A 294 -8.03 -4.07 2.16
C ILE A 294 -9.43 -4.21 2.73
N GLU A 295 -9.56 -5.07 3.75
CA GLU A 295 -10.84 -5.31 4.39
C GLU A 295 -11.50 -4.03 4.89
N PRO A 296 -12.83 -3.88 4.71
CA PRO A 296 -13.57 -2.82 5.36
C PRO A 296 -13.36 -2.90 6.88
N ARG A 297 -13.06 -1.79 7.52
CA ARG A 297 -12.79 -1.68 8.95
C ARG A 297 -11.50 -2.39 9.42
N LEU A 298 -10.60 -2.79 8.50
CA LEU A 298 -9.29 -3.38 8.83
C LEU A 298 -9.37 -4.55 9.84
N GLY A 299 -10.42 -5.36 9.83
CA GLY A 299 -10.60 -6.41 10.83
C GLY A 299 -10.68 -5.89 12.28
N GLY A 300 -10.98 -4.59 12.49
CA GLY A 300 -10.99 -3.94 13.80
C GLY A 300 -9.66 -3.28 14.19
N ALA A 301 -8.65 -3.30 13.33
CA ALA A 301 -7.37 -2.62 13.58
C ALA A 301 -7.50 -1.09 13.52
N SER A 302 -6.62 -0.41 14.24
CA SER A 302 -6.58 1.06 14.32
C SER A 302 -5.49 1.69 13.45
N ALA A 303 -4.57 0.90 12.91
CA ALA A 303 -3.52 1.36 12.00
C ALA A 303 -3.14 0.27 11.00
N ILE A 304 -2.57 0.68 9.86
CA ILE A 304 -1.91 -0.23 8.93
C ILE A 304 -0.44 -0.34 9.32
N LEU A 305 0.06 -1.57 9.39
CA LEU A 305 1.48 -1.88 9.43
C LEU A 305 1.92 -2.30 8.02
N ASN A 306 2.79 -1.53 7.38
CA ASN A 306 3.37 -1.90 6.09
C ASN A 306 4.87 -2.13 6.22
N ILE A 307 5.30 -3.39 6.26
CA ILE A 307 6.72 -3.75 6.18
C ILE A 307 7.08 -4.09 4.75
N THR A 308 8.25 -3.65 4.29
CA THR A 308 8.65 -3.80 2.88
C THR A 308 10.15 -3.93 2.68
N ASN A 309 10.52 -4.49 1.54
CA ASN A 309 11.90 -4.50 1.05
C ASN A 309 11.97 -3.81 -0.32
N ASP A 310 12.14 -2.48 -0.31
CA ASP A 310 12.22 -1.69 -1.54
C ASP A 310 13.59 -1.79 -2.24
N ALA A 311 14.55 -2.55 -1.69
CA ALA A 311 15.85 -2.80 -2.32
C ALA A 311 15.75 -3.45 -3.73
N TRP A 312 14.64 -4.15 -3.99
CA TRP A 312 14.29 -4.67 -5.32
C TRP A 312 14.23 -3.61 -6.41
N PHE A 313 13.86 -2.38 -6.05
CA PHE A 313 13.72 -1.28 -7.01
C PHE A 313 15.01 -0.45 -7.16
N GLY A 314 16.01 -0.65 -6.29
CA GLY A 314 17.22 0.15 -6.27
C GLY A 314 16.94 1.67 -6.16
N MET A 315 17.88 2.49 -6.66
CA MET A 315 17.76 3.95 -6.64
C MET A 315 16.93 4.49 -7.83
N THR A 316 15.76 3.89 -8.09
CA THR A 316 14.84 4.28 -9.15
C THR A 316 13.65 5.07 -8.59
N PRO A 317 12.70 5.54 -9.42
CA PRO A 317 11.43 6.10 -8.95
C PRO A 317 10.53 5.10 -8.21
N GLY A 318 10.79 3.78 -8.29
CA GLY A 318 9.97 2.72 -7.69
C GLY A 318 9.67 2.92 -6.21
N PRO A 319 10.67 3.10 -5.32
CA PRO A 319 10.44 3.33 -3.90
C PRO A 319 9.57 4.56 -3.60
N TYR A 320 9.73 5.64 -4.37
CA TYR A 320 8.91 6.85 -4.22
C TYR A 320 7.46 6.62 -4.64
N GLN A 321 7.24 5.85 -5.71
CA GLN A 321 5.88 5.47 -6.16
C GLN A 321 5.22 4.57 -5.12
N HIS A 322 5.93 3.58 -4.60
CA HIS A 322 5.45 2.68 -3.56
C HIS A 322 5.11 3.42 -2.27
N PHE A 323 5.95 4.36 -1.87
CA PHE A 323 5.69 5.24 -0.72
C PHE A 323 4.48 6.15 -0.94
N LEU A 324 4.32 6.73 -2.14
CA LEU A 324 3.15 7.53 -2.49
C LEU A 324 1.85 6.72 -2.36
N GLN A 325 1.86 5.47 -2.79
CA GLN A 325 0.72 4.55 -2.66
C GLN A 325 0.37 4.31 -1.19
N ALA A 326 1.36 4.09 -0.31
CA ALA A 326 1.14 3.94 1.13
C ALA A 326 0.48 5.20 1.73
N ARG A 327 0.93 6.40 1.35
CA ARG A 327 0.33 7.66 1.78
C ARG A 327 -1.11 7.82 1.31
N ILE A 328 -1.39 7.43 0.07
CA ILE A 328 -2.75 7.49 -0.48
C ILE A 328 -3.66 6.46 0.22
N ARG A 329 -3.15 5.26 0.59
CA ARG A 329 -3.91 4.30 1.40
C ARG A 329 -4.32 4.88 2.75
N ALA A 330 -3.41 5.61 3.42
CA ALA A 330 -3.74 6.29 4.67
C ALA A 330 -4.93 7.24 4.49
N VAL A 331 -4.92 8.05 3.44
CA VAL A 331 -6.00 9.01 3.14
C VAL A 331 -7.28 8.29 2.73
N GLU A 332 -7.19 7.32 1.83
CA GLU A 332 -8.33 6.61 1.27
C GLU A 332 -9.12 5.87 2.35
N LEU A 333 -8.43 5.26 3.30
CA LEU A 333 -9.03 4.53 4.40
C LEU A 333 -9.30 5.42 5.63
N GLY A 334 -8.65 6.58 5.72
CA GLY A 334 -8.74 7.47 6.87
C GLY A 334 -8.05 6.92 8.11
N VAL A 335 -6.96 6.15 7.93
CA VAL A 335 -6.22 5.48 9.01
C VAL A 335 -4.73 5.80 8.94
N PRO A 336 -4.01 5.84 10.07
CA PRO A 336 -2.56 6.00 10.04
C PRO A 336 -1.88 4.76 9.45
N VAL A 337 -0.73 4.99 8.82
CA VAL A 337 0.14 3.93 8.30
C VAL A 337 1.50 4.03 8.97
N ILE A 338 1.96 2.93 9.53
CA ILE A 338 3.31 2.72 10.01
C ILE A 338 4.03 1.90 8.94
N ARG A 339 4.99 2.53 8.26
CA ARG A 339 5.74 1.87 7.18
C ARG A 339 7.20 1.72 7.57
N ASP A 340 7.70 0.50 7.51
CA ASP A 340 9.11 0.20 7.70
C ASP A 340 9.69 -0.51 6.47
N ALA A 341 10.82 0.01 5.98
CA ALA A 341 11.47 -0.44 4.75
C ALA A 341 12.93 -0.80 4.99
N ASN A 342 13.40 -1.90 4.40
CA ASN A 342 14.81 -2.28 4.47
C ASN A 342 15.73 -1.22 3.83
N ASN A 343 15.53 -0.97 2.56
CA ASN A 343 16.25 0.06 1.79
C ASN A 343 15.20 0.81 0.95
N GLY A 344 14.45 1.68 1.60
CA GLY A 344 13.32 2.38 1.04
C GLY A 344 13.07 3.65 1.83
N ILE A 345 11.79 4.03 1.94
CA ILE A 345 11.35 5.17 2.75
C ILE A 345 10.51 4.62 3.89
N SER A 346 11.04 4.68 5.12
CA SER A 346 10.31 4.36 6.33
C SER A 346 9.64 5.61 6.88
N ALA A 347 8.40 5.50 7.35
CA ALA A 347 7.68 6.65 7.89
C ALA A 347 6.47 6.26 8.73
N VAL A 348 6.08 7.13 9.65
CA VAL A 348 4.75 7.20 10.24
C VAL A 348 3.94 8.24 9.47
N ILE A 349 2.77 7.84 8.98
CA ILE A 349 1.90 8.63 8.11
C ILE A 349 0.54 8.77 8.79
N ASP A 350 0.04 9.99 8.88
CA ASP A 350 -1.28 10.25 9.46
C ASP A 350 -2.44 9.97 8.46
N PRO A 351 -3.70 9.95 8.93
CA PRO A 351 -4.88 9.72 8.09
C PRO A 351 -5.13 10.76 6.99
N LEU A 352 -4.37 11.86 6.96
CA LEU A 352 -4.40 12.88 5.90
C LEU A 352 -3.24 12.73 4.91
N GLY A 353 -2.43 11.66 5.02
CA GLY A 353 -1.30 11.39 4.14
C GLY A 353 -0.08 12.26 4.43
N ARG A 354 -0.03 12.97 5.58
CA ARG A 354 1.12 13.75 6.01
C ARG A 354 2.13 12.83 6.66
N ILE A 355 3.40 13.08 6.41
CA ILE A 355 4.49 12.38 7.08
C ILE A 355 4.65 13.02 8.46
N VAL A 356 4.46 12.21 9.52
CA VAL A 356 4.70 12.62 10.91
C VAL A 356 6.20 12.66 11.17
N ASP A 357 6.90 11.58 10.81
CA ASP A 357 8.35 11.46 10.85
C ASP A 357 8.79 10.37 9.86
N GLY A 358 10.06 10.37 9.39
CA GLY A 358 10.50 9.39 8.41
C GLY A 358 12.01 9.36 8.15
N LEU A 359 12.46 8.24 7.60
CA LEU A 359 13.82 8.02 7.09
C LEU A 359 13.82 8.06 5.56
N ALA A 360 14.83 8.70 4.98
CA ALA A 360 14.97 8.82 3.54
C ALA A 360 15.35 7.49 2.87
N LEU A 361 15.10 7.39 1.56
CA LEU A 361 15.58 6.30 0.72
C LEU A 361 17.09 6.14 0.85
N GLY A 362 17.54 4.91 1.11
CA GLY A 362 18.96 4.56 1.20
C GLY A 362 19.65 5.03 2.49
N SER A 363 18.96 5.69 3.43
CA SER A 363 19.53 5.98 4.74
C SER A 363 19.50 4.74 5.63
N GLU A 364 20.51 4.58 6.46
CA GLU A 364 20.59 3.59 7.52
C GLU A 364 20.28 4.25 8.86
N GLY A 365 19.48 3.58 9.71
CA GLY A 365 19.20 4.08 11.06
C GLY A 365 17.97 3.49 11.70
N ALA A 366 17.72 3.95 12.93
CA ALA A 366 16.49 3.72 13.68
C ALA A 366 15.78 5.06 13.90
N LEU A 367 14.45 5.07 13.66
CA LEU A 367 13.61 6.25 13.85
C LEU A 367 12.57 6.00 14.92
N ASP A 368 12.59 6.79 15.97
CA ASP A 368 11.56 6.77 17.01
C ASP A 368 10.48 7.81 16.69
N ALA A 369 9.27 7.34 16.42
CA ALA A 369 8.12 8.19 16.11
C ALA A 369 6.92 7.80 16.97
N THR A 370 6.12 8.79 17.37
CA THR A 370 4.91 8.55 18.19
C THR A 370 3.67 8.60 17.31
N LEU A 371 2.92 7.51 17.32
CA LEU A 371 1.58 7.46 16.79
C LEU A 371 0.61 7.99 17.85
N SER A 372 0.08 9.19 17.63
CA SER A 372 -0.83 9.87 18.55
C SER A 372 -2.21 10.12 17.99
N VAL A 373 -2.41 9.90 16.68
CA VAL A 373 -3.67 10.15 16.00
C VAL A 373 -4.44 8.87 15.76
N ASP A 374 -5.74 8.92 16.06
CA ASP A 374 -6.66 7.81 15.82
C ASP A 374 -7.27 7.90 14.42
N ASN A 375 -8.02 6.87 14.07
CA ASN A 375 -8.70 6.78 12.79
C ASN A 375 -9.75 7.88 12.63
N LEU A 376 -9.83 8.41 11.42
CA LEU A 376 -11.05 9.08 10.99
C LEU A 376 -12.20 8.06 10.93
N PRO A 377 -13.48 8.49 11.01
CA PRO A 377 -14.59 7.58 10.80
C PRO A 377 -14.35 6.79 9.52
N ILE A 378 -14.05 5.49 9.67
CA ILE A 378 -13.71 4.64 8.54
C ILE A 378 -14.90 4.66 7.61
N SER A 379 -14.74 5.31 6.48
CA SER A 379 -15.74 5.32 5.42
C SER A 379 -15.76 3.99 4.69
N GLY A 380 -15.59 2.90 5.36
CA GLY A 380 -15.56 1.50 4.94
C GLY A 380 -15.23 1.28 3.44
N GLY A 381 -14.37 0.34 3.10
CA GLY A 381 -13.95 0.09 1.71
C GLY A 381 -15.08 -0.03 0.67
N TRP A 382 -16.32 -0.32 1.11
CA TRP A 382 -17.49 -0.32 0.23
C TRP A 382 -17.91 1.08 -0.25
N ARG A 383 -17.67 2.16 0.54
CA ARG A 383 -17.99 3.53 0.10
C ARG A 383 -17.11 3.99 -1.04
N HIS A 384 -15.82 3.69 -1.00
CA HIS A 384 -14.91 4.01 -2.11
C HIS A 384 -15.30 3.25 -3.37
N ASN A 385 -15.63 1.97 -3.22
CA ASN A 385 -16.13 1.17 -4.33
C ASN A 385 -17.46 1.72 -4.84
N LEU A 386 -18.42 2.05 -3.96
CA LEU A 386 -19.68 2.65 -4.37
C LEU A 386 -19.48 3.99 -5.08
N ASN A 387 -18.67 4.88 -4.53
CA ASN A 387 -18.40 6.18 -5.14
C ASN A 387 -17.66 6.05 -6.48
N PHE A 388 -16.72 5.11 -6.61
CA PHE A 388 -16.13 4.78 -7.90
C PHE A 388 -17.21 4.35 -8.92
N TRP A 389 -18.09 3.41 -8.54
CA TRP A 389 -19.15 2.95 -9.43
C TRP A 389 -20.15 4.04 -9.77
N LEU A 390 -20.41 4.98 -8.85
CA LEU A 390 -21.23 6.17 -9.13
C LEU A 390 -20.55 7.08 -10.16
N VAL A 391 -19.26 7.40 -9.98
CA VAL A 391 -18.48 8.20 -10.95
C VAL A 391 -18.48 7.52 -12.32
N PHE A 392 -18.16 6.22 -12.35
CA PHE A 392 -18.16 5.42 -13.58
C PHE A 392 -19.54 5.39 -14.24
N GLY A 393 -20.59 5.14 -13.45
CA GLY A 393 -21.99 5.12 -13.93
C GLY A 393 -22.43 6.46 -14.50
N CYS A 394 -22.13 7.58 -13.83
CA CYS A 394 -22.44 8.93 -14.31
C CYS A 394 -21.70 9.25 -15.63
N LEU A 395 -20.40 8.95 -15.71
CA LEU A 395 -19.61 9.16 -16.93
C LEU A 395 -20.11 8.27 -18.08
N GLY A 396 -20.38 7.00 -17.78
CA GLY A 396 -20.90 6.03 -18.75
C GLY A 396 -22.29 6.40 -19.27
N LEU A 397 -23.19 6.79 -18.38
CA LEU A 397 -24.55 7.25 -18.74
C LEU A 397 -24.49 8.52 -19.59
N TRP A 398 -23.65 9.49 -19.18
CA TRP A 398 -23.46 10.71 -19.98
C TRP A 398 -22.94 10.38 -21.39
N ALA A 399 -21.93 9.55 -21.47
CA ALA A 399 -21.39 9.10 -22.76
C ALA A 399 -22.47 8.41 -23.62
N PHE A 400 -23.28 7.53 -23.02
CA PHE A 400 -24.36 6.82 -23.68
C PHE A 400 -25.44 7.77 -24.22
N ILE A 401 -25.94 8.70 -23.38
CA ILE A 401 -26.95 9.69 -23.79
C ILE A 401 -26.42 10.56 -24.92
N SER A 402 -25.17 11.02 -24.82
CA SER A 402 -24.50 11.81 -25.87
C SER A 402 -24.37 11.01 -27.17
N ARG A 403 -24.09 9.71 -27.09
CA ARG A 403 -24.02 8.81 -28.25
C ARG A 403 -25.37 8.65 -28.94
N MET A 404 -26.45 8.48 -28.17
CA MET A 404 -27.80 8.35 -28.69
C MET A 404 -28.25 9.63 -29.40
N GLY A 405 -27.99 10.79 -28.84
CA GLY A 405 -28.24 12.10 -29.44
C GLY A 405 -27.45 12.29 -30.76
N PHE A 406 -26.18 11.85 -30.77
CA PHE A 406 -25.30 11.91 -31.94
C PHE A 406 -25.78 11.02 -33.09
N ILE A 407 -26.31 9.83 -32.79
CA ILE A 407 -26.88 8.92 -33.81
C ILE A 407 -28.16 9.50 -34.40
N ARG A 408 -29.08 10.02 -33.54
CA ARG A 408 -30.35 10.62 -34.00
C ARG A 408 -30.16 11.89 -34.83
N GLY A 409 -29.10 12.66 -34.58
CA GLY A 409 -28.81 13.87 -35.37
C GLY A 409 -28.10 13.61 -36.70
N LYS A 410 -27.79 12.34 -37.05
CA LYS A 410 -27.21 11.90 -38.30
C LYS A 410 -28.24 11.28 -39.27
N ASN A 411 -29.42 10.91 -38.77
CA ASN A 411 -30.58 10.48 -39.52
C ASN A 411 -31.53 11.68 -39.76
#